data_0a23f9dc3e3d83793a9f0585c8c6984a
#
_entry.id   0a23f9dc3e3d83793a9f0585c8c6984a
#
_cell.length_a   1.000
_cell.length_b   1.000
_cell.length_c   1.000
_cell.angle_alpha   90.00
_cell.angle_beta   90.00
_cell.angle_gamma   90.00
#
_symmetry.space_group_name_H-M   'P 1'
#
loop_
_entity.id
_entity.type
_entity.pdbx_description
1 polymer ?
#
loop_
_entity_poly.entity_id
_entity_poly.type
_entity_poly.pdbx_seq_one_letter_code
_entity_poly.pdbx_strand_id
1 'polypeptide(L)'
;MVGGAQPAEQSIARHIVLIVGGNNLCTGVAIAPDLVLTAAHCVLANGKYRLLAFEGRRPAVKDVASVAPHPQFSPRSDAPDLALVKLAAPPAPGLTPAAFSERRVPPSVGDRFIVAGFGVAVQGDRKTAGRLRAAVLVATDRPSSQQLSLVDPRKLGESAGLGVCNGDSGGPVFDAQDRALIGIISWSSRTDGEPVCGFVSGIIPLARYRNWIVDTAEKLGSPLAP
;
A
#
# COMPACT_ATOMS: atom_id res chain seq x y z
N MET A 1 -1.02 -3.44 -10.79
CA MET A 1 -2.13 -4.39 -10.54
C MET A 1 -2.52 -5.08 -11.82
N VAL A 2 -2.71 -6.40 -11.77
CA VAL A 2 -3.03 -7.27 -12.93
C VAL A 2 -4.51 -7.64 -12.99
N GLY A 3 -4.90 -8.44 -14.00
CA GLY A 3 -6.26 -9.02 -14.10
C GLY A 3 -7.35 -8.06 -14.54
N GLY A 4 -7.01 -6.96 -15.20
CA GLY A 4 -7.97 -5.98 -15.68
C GLY A 4 -8.39 -4.94 -14.64
N ALA A 5 -7.53 -4.69 -13.62
CA ALA A 5 -7.74 -3.61 -12.65
C ALA A 5 -7.99 -2.26 -13.36
N GLN A 6 -8.96 -1.50 -12.87
CA GLN A 6 -9.41 -0.26 -13.48
C GLN A 6 -8.62 0.95 -12.98
N PRO A 7 -8.61 2.09 -13.71
CA PRO A 7 -8.09 3.34 -13.17
C PRO A 7 -8.75 3.68 -11.82
N ALA A 8 -7.94 4.11 -10.85
CA ALA A 8 -8.49 4.45 -9.54
C ALA A 8 -9.36 5.71 -9.61
N GLU A 9 -10.47 5.70 -8.86
CA GLU A 9 -11.32 6.87 -8.69
C GLU A 9 -10.57 8.00 -7.98
N GLN A 10 -10.92 9.25 -8.27
CA GLN A 10 -10.30 10.44 -7.68
C GLN A 10 -10.40 10.45 -6.15
N SER A 11 -11.50 9.93 -5.60
CA SER A 11 -11.72 9.79 -4.16
C SER A 11 -10.66 8.91 -3.45
N ILE A 12 -10.07 7.98 -4.19
CA ILE A 12 -8.98 7.10 -3.73
C ILE A 12 -7.62 7.68 -4.16
N ALA A 13 -7.51 8.14 -5.41
CA ALA A 13 -6.25 8.59 -6.00
C ALA A 13 -5.59 9.75 -5.23
N ARG A 14 -6.37 10.64 -4.64
CA ARG A 14 -5.90 11.80 -3.88
C ARG A 14 -5.07 11.46 -2.64
N HIS A 15 -5.09 10.21 -2.19
CA HIS A 15 -4.34 9.74 -1.02
C HIS A 15 -3.03 9.05 -1.38
N ILE A 16 -2.78 8.80 -2.68
CA ILE A 16 -1.79 7.81 -3.11
C ILE A 16 -0.63 8.47 -3.83
N VAL A 17 0.58 8.06 -3.49
CA VAL A 17 1.83 8.50 -4.12
C VAL A 17 2.58 7.34 -4.76
N LEU A 18 3.30 7.64 -5.83
CA LEU A 18 4.27 6.75 -6.43
C LEU A 18 5.62 6.97 -5.74
N ILE A 19 6.27 5.90 -5.31
CA ILE A 19 7.61 5.94 -4.72
C ILE A 19 8.59 5.36 -5.73
N VAL A 20 9.64 6.12 -6.03
CA VAL A 20 10.70 5.74 -6.96
C VAL A 20 12.05 5.83 -6.25
N GLY A 21 12.82 4.75 -6.26
CA GLY A 21 14.16 4.71 -5.70
C GLY A 21 15.01 3.65 -6.34
N GLY A 22 16.20 4.01 -6.83
CA GLY A 22 17.03 3.08 -7.60
C GLY A 22 16.26 2.52 -8.80
N ASN A 23 16.21 1.19 -8.91
CA ASN A 23 15.45 0.48 -9.95
C ASN A 23 14.05 0.02 -9.48
N ASN A 24 13.63 0.43 -8.28
CA ASN A 24 12.38 -0.01 -7.67
C ASN A 24 11.29 1.05 -7.83
N LEU A 25 10.08 0.56 -8.06
CA LEU A 25 8.85 1.32 -8.05
C LEU A 25 7.93 0.70 -7.01
N CYS A 26 7.40 1.54 -6.14
CA CYS A 26 6.44 1.17 -5.10
C CYS A 26 5.32 2.20 -5.03
N THR A 27 4.36 1.93 -4.18
CA THR A 27 3.23 2.80 -3.90
C THR A 27 3.26 3.20 -2.42
N GLY A 28 2.70 4.35 -2.08
CA GLY A 28 2.51 4.80 -0.71
C GLY A 28 1.19 5.51 -0.54
N VAL A 29 0.76 5.67 0.70
CA VAL A 29 -0.46 6.39 1.07
C VAL A 29 -0.14 7.51 2.06
N ALA A 30 -0.62 8.72 1.79
CA ALA A 30 -0.51 9.84 2.71
C ALA A 30 -1.37 9.60 3.95
N ILE A 31 -0.80 9.75 5.14
CA ILE A 31 -1.47 9.62 6.44
C ILE A 31 -1.40 10.91 7.27
N ALA A 32 -0.55 11.86 6.86
CA ALA A 32 -0.53 13.24 7.30
C ALA A 32 -0.10 14.13 6.12
N PRO A 33 -0.18 15.45 6.22
CA PRO A 33 0.18 16.35 5.11
C PRO A 33 1.58 16.16 4.53
N ASP A 34 2.52 15.67 5.33
CA ASP A 34 3.92 15.47 4.96
C ASP A 34 4.44 14.08 5.38
N LEU A 35 3.53 13.13 5.64
CA LEU A 35 3.88 11.78 6.06
C LEU A 35 3.18 10.74 5.20
N VAL A 36 3.96 9.83 4.67
CA VAL A 36 3.50 8.73 3.81
C VAL A 36 3.79 7.39 4.49
N LEU A 37 2.82 6.51 4.51
CA LEU A 37 2.95 5.12 4.91
C LEU A 37 3.20 4.26 3.67
N THR A 38 4.12 3.30 3.77
CA THR A 38 4.47 2.36 2.70
C THR A 38 5.03 1.06 3.28
N ALA A 39 5.41 0.11 2.42
CA ALA A 39 6.11 -1.10 2.83
C ALA A 39 7.58 -0.82 3.14
N ALA A 40 8.15 -1.47 4.16
CA ALA A 40 9.54 -1.26 4.56
C ALA A 40 10.53 -1.70 3.48
N HIS A 41 10.24 -2.78 2.76
CA HIS A 41 11.10 -3.24 1.66
C HIS A 41 11.18 -2.23 0.50
N CYS A 42 10.26 -1.26 0.41
CA CYS A 42 10.28 -0.19 -0.58
C CYS A 42 11.28 0.91 -0.25
N VAL A 43 11.58 1.12 1.04
CA VAL A 43 12.36 2.27 1.54
C VAL A 43 13.33 1.81 2.63
N LEU A 44 14.45 1.25 2.22
CA LEU A 44 15.51 0.88 3.16
C LEU A 44 16.26 2.13 3.64
N ALA A 45 16.77 2.10 4.86
CA ALA A 45 17.63 3.16 5.40
C ALA A 45 18.80 3.43 4.44
N ASN A 46 19.14 4.71 4.21
CA ASN A 46 20.20 5.19 3.31
C ASN A 46 19.91 5.12 1.80
N GLY A 47 18.69 4.75 1.38
CA GLY A 47 18.26 4.85 -0.01
C GLY A 47 17.94 6.29 -0.43
N LYS A 48 18.11 6.62 -1.72
CA LYS A 48 17.62 7.87 -2.30
C LYS A 48 16.27 7.61 -2.95
N TYR A 49 15.23 8.24 -2.41
CA TYR A 49 13.84 8.09 -2.87
C TYR A 49 13.25 9.41 -3.28
N ARG A 50 12.35 9.38 -4.25
CA ARG A 50 11.48 10.48 -4.64
C ARG A 50 10.04 9.99 -4.63
N LEU A 51 9.14 10.83 -4.15
CA LEU A 51 7.72 10.58 -4.22
C LEU A 51 7.10 11.45 -5.31
N LEU A 52 6.18 10.87 -6.07
CA LEU A 52 5.41 11.60 -7.06
C LEU A 52 3.94 11.59 -6.60
N ALA A 53 3.43 12.77 -6.26
CA ALA A 53 2.01 13.02 -6.08
C ALA A 53 1.43 13.51 -7.41
N PHE A 54 0.18 13.18 -7.70
CA PHE A 54 -0.44 13.55 -8.97
C PHE A 54 -1.56 14.57 -8.75
N GLU A 55 -1.43 15.73 -9.37
CA GLU A 55 -2.49 16.73 -9.52
C GLU A 55 -3.14 16.54 -10.90
N GLY A 56 -4.22 15.79 -10.95
CA GLY A 56 -4.77 15.33 -12.21
C GLY A 56 -3.74 14.47 -12.96
N ARG A 57 -3.25 14.95 -14.12
CA ARG A 57 -2.23 14.24 -14.91
C ARG A 57 -0.80 14.74 -14.68
N ARG A 58 -0.60 15.76 -13.86
CA ARG A 58 0.72 16.35 -13.63
C ARG A 58 1.37 15.76 -12.38
N PRO A 59 2.57 15.16 -12.49
CA PRO A 59 3.31 14.70 -11.33
C PRO A 59 4.00 15.88 -10.63
N ALA A 60 3.82 15.97 -9.32
CA ALA A 60 4.60 16.84 -8.45
C ALA A 60 5.62 15.98 -7.70
N VAL A 61 6.90 16.20 -7.95
CA VAL A 61 8.00 15.49 -7.29
C VAL A 61 8.17 16.02 -5.87
N LYS A 62 8.29 15.13 -4.90
CA LYS A 62 8.53 15.42 -3.49
C LYS A 62 9.82 14.77 -3.03
N ASP A 63 10.68 15.56 -2.42
CA ASP A 63 11.89 15.05 -1.80
C ASP A 63 11.58 14.45 -0.42
N VAL A 64 12.34 13.41 -0.09
CA VAL A 64 12.25 12.70 1.18
C VAL A 64 13.22 13.32 2.17
N ALA A 65 12.72 13.71 3.35
CA ALA A 65 13.55 14.18 4.45
C ALA A 65 14.15 13.01 5.23
N SER A 66 13.32 12.01 5.55
CA SER A 66 13.75 10.82 6.29
C SER A 66 12.82 9.64 6.05
N VAL A 67 13.31 8.45 6.36
CA VAL A 67 12.55 7.20 6.35
C VAL A 67 12.67 6.49 7.70
N ALA A 68 11.60 5.90 8.17
CA ALA A 68 11.54 5.14 9.41
C ALA A 68 10.90 3.76 9.13
N PRO A 69 11.69 2.75 8.75
CA PRO A 69 11.20 1.38 8.68
C PRO A 69 10.83 0.87 10.07
N HIS A 70 9.86 -0.05 10.14
CA HIS A 70 9.51 -0.70 11.40
C HIS A 70 10.74 -1.44 11.96
N PRO A 71 11.09 -1.27 13.26
CA PRO A 71 12.34 -1.79 13.82
C PRO A 71 12.46 -3.31 13.77
N GLN A 72 11.34 -4.01 13.72
CA GLN A 72 11.30 -5.47 13.59
C GLN A 72 11.24 -5.93 12.13
N PHE A 73 11.31 -5.03 11.15
CA PHE A 73 11.29 -5.43 9.74
C PHE A 73 12.51 -6.31 9.42
N SER A 74 12.25 -7.41 8.74
CA SER A 74 13.27 -8.30 8.18
C SER A 74 12.77 -8.85 6.83
N PRO A 75 13.57 -8.77 5.76
CA PRO A 75 13.16 -9.21 4.43
C PRO A 75 12.86 -10.73 4.31
N ARG A 76 13.21 -11.51 5.33
CA ARG A 76 13.15 -12.98 5.31
C ARG A 76 12.18 -13.58 6.34
N SER A 77 11.32 -12.78 6.92
CA SER A 77 10.40 -13.24 7.97
C SER A 77 9.00 -12.63 7.81
N ASP A 78 8.04 -13.17 8.54
CA ASP A 78 6.69 -12.61 8.71
C ASP A 78 6.69 -11.28 9.52
N ALA A 79 7.82 -10.59 9.53
CA ALA A 79 8.04 -9.34 10.22
C ALA A 79 7.19 -8.22 9.62
N PRO A 80 6.87 -7.18 10.40
CA PRO A 80 6.06 -6.06 9.94
C PRO A 80 6.75 -5.30 8.79
N ASP A 81 6.24 -5.46 7.58
CA ASP A 81 6.74 -4.79 6.39
C ASP A 81 6.10 -3.40 6.24
N LEU A 82 6.42 -2.51 7.17
CA LEU A 82 5.89 -1.15 7.29
C LEU A 82 7.00 -0.13 7.41
N ALA A 83 6.82 1.03 6.77
CA ALA A 83 7.71 2.19 6.93
C ALA A 83 6.93 3.51 6.84
N LEU A 84 7.40 4.52 7.56
CA LEU A 84 6.98 5.89 7.41
C LEU A 84 8.03 6.68 6.61
N VAL A 85 7.56 7.52 5.70
CA VAL A 85 8.39 8.40 4.87
C VAL A 85 7.97 9.83 5.15
N LYS A 86 8.89 10.62 5.74
CA LYS A 86 8.72 12.06 5.96
C LYS A 86 9.12 12.82 4.70
N LEU A 87 8.25 13.68 4.23
CA LEU A 87 8.54 14.60 3.14
C LEU A 87 9.32 15.82 3.62
N ALA A 88 10.20 16.36 2.78
CA ALA A 88 10.99 17.55 3.08
C ALA A 88 10.14 18.85 3.08
N ALA A 89 9.00 18.83 2.42
CA ALA A 89 8.03 19.91 2.37
C ALA A 89 6.61 19.35 2.35
N PRO A 90 5.61 20.14 2.77
CA PRO A 90 4.20 19.73 2.66
C PRO A 90 3.86 19.27 1.24
N PRO A 91 2.86 18.37 1.09
CA PRO A 91 2.47 17.89 -0.22
C PRO A 91 1.96 19.03 -1.10
N ALA A 92 2.01 18.80 -2.42
CA ALA A 92 1.32 19.66 -3.38
C ALA A 92 -0.18 19.68 -3.10
N PRO A 93 -0.89 20.77 -3.48
CA PRO A 93 -2.34 20.79 -3.48
C PRO A 93 -2.89 19.51 -4.18
N GLY A 94 -3.85 18.83 -3.55
CA GLY A 94 -4.48 17.63 -4.11
C GLY A 94 -4.11 16.30 -3.46
N LEU A 95 -2.97 16.19 -2.75
CA LEU A 95 -2.68 15.03 -1.91
C LEU A 95 -3.28 15.26 -0.51
N THR A 96 -4.18 14.38 -0.10
CA THR A 96 -4.85 14.47 1.20
C THR A 96 -4.59 13.23 2.04
N PRO A 97 -4.43 13.34 3.37
CA PRO A 97 -4.31 12.18 4.24
C PRO A 97 -5.51 11.24 4.14
N ALA A 98 -5.27 9.96 4.18
CA ALA A 98 -6.30 8.95 4.32
C ALA A 98 -6.69 8.80 5.80
N ALA A 99 -7.98 8.66 6.07
CA ALA A 99 -8.47 8.34 7.40
C ALA A 99 -8.21 6.86 7.72
N PHE A 100 -7.73 6.58 8.93
CA PHE A 100 -7.61 5.21 9.42
C PHE A 100 -8.97 4.62 9.77
N SER A 101 -9.12 3.33 9.52
CA SER A 101 -10.29 2.61 9.97
C SER A 101 -10.37 2.54 11.50
N GLU A 102 -11.53 2.80 12.03
CA GLU A 102 -11.87 2.60 13.46
C GLU A 102 -12.39 1.19 13.75
N ARG A 103 -12.31 0.31 12.77
CA ARG A 103 -12.80 -1.06 12.87
C ARG A 103 -12.14 -1.79 14.05
N ARG A 104 -12.97 -2.22 15.01
CA ARG A 104 -12.52 -2.96 16.20
C ARG A 104 -12.55 -4.47 16.01
N VAL A 105 -13.27 -4.93 15.00
CA VAL A 105 -13.42 -6.37 14.68
C VAL A 105 -12.50 -6.70 13.50
N PRO A 106 -11.71 -7.78 13.58
CA PRO A 106 -10.90 -8.22 12.46
C PRO A 106 -11.74 -8.45 11.19
N PRO A 107 -11.15 -8.32 9.99
CA PRO A 107 -11.81 -8.68 8.76
C PRO A 107 -12.32 -10.12 8.77
N SER A 108 -13.51 -10.33 8.22
CA SER A 108 -14.12 -11.63 8.04
C SER A 108 -13.97 -12.10 6.59
N VAL A 109 -14.07 -13.41 6.39
CA VAL A 109 -14.12 -14.01 5.05
C VAL A 109 -15.22 -13.35 4.21
N GLY A 110 -14.88 -12.97 3.00
CA GLY A 110 -15.80 -12.31 2.07
C GLY A 110 -15.91 -10.80 2.24
N ASP A 111 -15.34 -10.20 3.31
CA ASP A 111 -15.25 -8.75 3.42
C ASP A 111 -14.52 -8.16 2.21
N ARG A 112 -15.02 -7.04 1.72
CA ARG A 112 -14.54 -6.42 0.48
C ARG A 112 -13.62 -5.25 0.78
N PHE A 113 -12.52 -5.18 0.04
CA PHE A 113 -11.50 -4.15 0.20
C PHE A 113 -11.12 -3.56 -1.16
N ILE A 114 -10.90 -2.25 -1.20
CA ILE A 114 -10.33 -1.58 -2.35
C ILE A 114 -8.82 -1.53 -2.17
N VAL A 115 -8.08 -2.20 -3.06
CA VAL A 115 -6.63 -2.12 -3.15
C VAL A 115 -6.24 -1.20 -4.28
N ALA A 116 -5.18 -0.41 -4.12
CA ALA A 116 -4.75 0.51 -5.17
C ALA A 116 -3.22 0.63 -5.24
N GLY A 117 -2.70 0.81 -6.48
CA GLY A 117 -1.26 0.94 -6.67
C GLY A 117 -0.85 1.29 -8.09
N PHE A 118 0.45 1.61 -8.23
CA PHE A 118 1.10 1.99 -9.48
C PHE A 118 1.83 0.82 -10.16
N GLY A 119 1.67 -0.38 -9.66
CA GLY A 119 2.34 -1.57 -10.17
C GLY A 119 2.00 -1.94 -11.60
N VAL A 120 2.70 -2.94 -12.12
CA VAL A 120 2.53 -3.42 -13.49
C VAL A 120 1.12 -3.98 -13.71
N ALA A 121 0.58 -3.81 -14.92
CA ALA A 121 -0.69 -4.40 -15.34
C ALA A 121 -0.50 -5.78 -16.00
N VAL A 122 0.73 -6.07 -16.44
CA VAL A 122 1.12 -7.36 -16.99
C VAL A 122 2.38 -7.80 -16.26
N GLN A 123 2.34 -8.98 -15.63
CA GLN A 123 3.49 -9.53 -14.91
C GLN A 123 4.68 -9.67 -15.85
N GLY A 124 5.86 -9.20 -15.41
CA GLY A 124 7.09 -9.20 -16.20
C GLY A 124 7.23 -7.99 -17.16
N ASP A 125 6.17 -7.25 -17.47
CA ASP A 125 6.24 -6.06 -18.34
C ASP A 125 6.23 -4.77 -17.51
N ARG A 126 7.44 -4.27 -17.21
CA ARG A 126 7.65 -3.02 -16.45
C ARG A 126 7.09 -1.77 -17.14
N LYS A 127 6.88 -1.78 -18.46
CA LYS A 127 6.33 -0.64 -19.22
C LYS A 127 4.86 -0.38 -18.87
N THR A 128 4.18 -1.37 -18.28
CA THR A 128 2.78 -1.26 -17.87
C THR A 128 2.59 -0.66 -16.47
N ALA A 129 3.69 -0.40 -15.72
CA ALA A 129 3.68 0.27 -14.43
C ALA A 129 3.49 1.80 -14.53
N GLY A 130 3.31 2.46 -13.38
CA GLY A 130 3.25 3.92 -13.26
C GLY A 130 1.88 4.54 -13.52
N ARG A 131 0.86 3.74 -13.80
CA ARG A 131 -0.54 4.17 -13.84
C ARG A 131 -1.25 3.68 -12.59
N LEU A 132 -1.89 4.60 -11.86
CA LEU A 132 -2.66 4.24 -10.69
C LEU A 132 -3.91 3.46 -11.06
N ARG A 133 -4.02 2.25 -10.53
CA ARG A 133 -5.15 1.35 -10.69
C ARG A 133 -5.69 0.93 -9.35
N ALA A 134 -6.95 0.51 -9.34
CA ALA A 134 -7.60 -0.05 -8.17
C ALA A 134 -8.39 -1.30 -8.54
N ALA A 135 -8.57 -2.18 -7.57
CA ALA A 135 -9.41 -3.36 -7.67
C ALA A 135 -10.14 -3.61 -6.36
N VAL A 136 -11.30 -4.24 -6.43
CA VAL A 136 -12.00 -4.75 -5.25
C VAL A 136 -11.65 -6.23 -5.11
N LEU A 137 -11.03 -6.56 -3.98
CA LEU A 137 -10.68 -7.92 -3.58
C LEU A 137 -11.48 -8.32 -2.35
N VAL A 138 -11.53 -9.61 -2.04
CA VAL A 138 -12.23 -10.16 -0.88
C VAL A 138 -11.26 -10.88 0.06
N ALA A 139 -11.53 -10.80 1.36
CA ALA A 139 -10.77 -11.54 2.36
C ALA A 139 -11.02 -13.05 2.25
N THR A 140 -9.96 -13.83 2.41
CA THR A 140 -10.00 -15.29 2.48
C THR A 140 -10.01 -15.76 3.93
N ASP A 141 -10.23 -17.05 4.14
CA ASP A 141 -10.26 -17.77 5.42
C ASP A 141 -8.89 -18.07 6.04
N ARG A 142 -7.82 -17.52 5.45
CA ARG A 142 -6.45 -17.73 5.95
C ARG A 142 -5.80 -16.44 6.45
N PRO A 143 -6.43 -15.66 7.35
CA PRO A 143 -5.72 -14.58 8.00
C PRO A 143 -4.75 -15.22 8.99
N SER A 144 -3.45 -15.10 8.76
CA SER A 144 -2.53 -15.20 9.87
C SER A 144 -2.77 -14.01 10.80
N SER A 145 -2.46 -14.12 12.07
CA SER A 145 -2.60 -13.00 13.03
C SER A 145 -1.78 -11.76 12.66
N GLN A 146 -0.94 -11.85 11.63
CA GLN A 146 -0.02 -10.82 11.18
C GLN A 146 -0.31 -10.30 9.78
N GLN A 147 -1.02 -11.06 8.95
CA GLN A 147 -1.29 -10.73 7.55
C GLN A 147 -2.73 -11.06 7.18
N LEU A 148 -3.33 -10.22 6.34
CA LEU A 148 -4.62 -10.42 5.72
C LEU A 148 -4.40 -10.84 4.26
N SER A 149 -5.03 -11.91 3.83
CA SER A 149 -4.97 -12.40 2.45
C SER A 149 -6.22 -11.99 1.69
N LEU A 150 -6.03 -11.33 0.55
CA LEU A 150 -7.10 -10.91 -0.34
C LEU A 150 -6.97 -11.58 -1.70
N VAL A 151 -8.09 -11.93 -2.31
CA VAL A 151 -8.17 -12.60 -3.62
C VAL A 151 -9.22 -11.96 -4.53
N ASP A 152 -9.13 -12.24 -5.82
CA ASP A 152 -10.19 -11.93 -6.79
C ASP A 152 -11.49 -12.63 -6.38
N PRO A 153 -12.62 -11.92 -6.19
CA PRO A 153 -13.89 -12.51 -5.79
C PRO A 153 -14.45 -13.54 -6.78
N ARG A 154 -13.97 -13.52 -8.03
CA ARG A 154 -14.41 -14.47 -9.08
C ARG A 154 -13.51 -15.69 -9.19
N LYS A 155 -12.26 -15.61 -8.75
CA LYS A 155 -11.24 -16.64 -8.90
C LYS A 155 -10.85 -17.32 -7.59
N LEU A 156 -11.11 -16.66 -6.46
CA LEU A 156 -10.87 -17.13 -5.08
C LEU A 156 -9.43 -17.65 -4.84
N GLY A 157 -8.46 -17.18 -5.62
CA GLY A 157 -7.07 -17.62 -5.55
C GLY A 157 -6.74 -18.93 -6.27
N GLU A 158 -7.71 -19.55 -6.94
CA GLU A 158 -7.53 -20.82 -7.67
C GLU A 158 -6.83 -20.62 -9.02
N SER A 159 -7.00 -19.44 -9.63
CA SER A 159 -6.35 -19.07 -10.88
C SER A 159 -6.03 -17.58 -10.89
N ALA A 160 -5.11 -17.14 -11.77
CA ALA A 160 -4.77 -15.73 -11.92
C ALA A 160 -6.00 -14.90 -12.30
N GLY A 161 -6.19 -13.80 -11.59
CA GLY A 161 -7.29 -12.86 -11.76
C GLY A 161 -6.87 -11.45 -11.36
N LEU A 162 -7.83 -10.69 -10.83
CA LEU A 162 -7.54 -9.40 -10.20
C LEU A 162 -6.61 -9.58 -9.01
N GLY A 163 -5.57 -8.76 -8.92
CA GLY A 163 -4.68 -8.80 -7.78
C GLY A 163 -3.50 -7.86 -7.89
N VAL A 164 -2.72 -7.83 -6.83
CA VAL A 164 -1.53 -6.99 -6.76
C VAL A 164 -0.36 -7.61 -7.52
N CYS A 165 0.58 -6.77 -7.90
CA CYS A 165 1.79 -7.15 -8.63
C CYS A 165 2.95 -6.20 -8.30
N ASN A 166 4.11 -6.44 -8.90
CA ASN A 166 5.33 -5.64 -8.70
C ASN A 166 5.05 -4.15 -8.87
N GLY A 167 5.36 -3.37 -7.84
CA GLY A 167 5.15 -1.92 -7.78
C GLY A 167 3.87 -1.49 -7.05
N ASP A 168 2.96 -2.41 -6.72
CA ASP A 168 1.81 -2.14 -5.87
C ASP A 168 2.17 -2.16 -4.37
N SER A 169 3.33 -2.72 -4.01
CA SER A 169 3.86 -2.77 -2.64
C SER A 169 3.81 -1.41 -1.95
N GLY A 170 3.34 -1.37 -0.71
CA GLY A 170 3.12 -0.16 0.07
C GLY A 170 1.85 0.60 -0.28
N GLY A 171 1.13 0.18 -1.31
CA GLY A 171 -0.16 0.75 -1.68
C GLY A 171 -1.26 0.50 -0.65
N PRO A 172 -2.25 1.40 -0.54
CA PRO A 172 -3.30 1.29 0.46
C PRO A 172 -4.30 0.17 0.18
N VAL A 173 -4.86 -0.31 1.27
CA VAL A 173 -6.03 -1.16 1.30
C VAL A 173 -7.11 -0.45 2.12
N PHE A 174 -8.20 -0.09 1.46
CA PHE A 174 -9.33 0.58 2.08
C PHE A 174 -10.49 -0.39 2.29
N ASP A 175 -11.22 -0.24 3.37
CA ASP A 175 -12.53 -0.88 3.50
C ASP A 175 -13.46 -0.38 2.37
N ALA A 176 -14.19 -1.30 1.74
CA ALA A 176 -15.03 -0.94 0.60
C ALA A 176 -16.30 -0.18 1.00
N GLN A 177 -16.69 -0.19 2.28
CA GLN A 177 -17.89 0.45 2.79
C GLN A 177 -17.66 1.92 3.14
N ASP A 178 -16.67 2.21 3.99
CA ASP A 178 -16.38 3.55 4.51
C ASP A 178 -15.14 4.20 3.90
N ARG A 179 -14.39 3.47 3.06
CA ARG A 179 -13.14 3.90 2.42
C ARG A 179 -12.04 4.30 3.42
N ALA A 180 -12.12 3.78 4.63
CA ALA A 180 -11.08 3.98 5.63
C ALA A 180 -9.90 3.03 5.39
N LEU A 181 -8.70 3.50 5.69
CA LEU A 181 -7.44 2.75 5.50
C LEU A 181 -7.32 1.65 6.55
N ILE A 182 -7.28 0.38 6.10
CA ILE A 182 -7.16 -0.77 7.00
C ILE A 182 -5.79 -1.46 6.92
N GLY A 183 -5.08 -1.30 5.82
CA GLY A 183 -3.84 -2.02 5.57
C GLY A 183 -3.02 -1.45 4.45
N ILE A 184 -1.84 -2.03 4.24
CA ILE A 184 -1.01 -1.79 3.07
C ILE A 184 -0.63 -3.11 2.39
N ILE A 185 -0.40 -3.03 1.09
CA ILE A 185 0.05 -4.13 0.25
C ILE A 185 1.51 -4.46 0.57
N SER A 186 1.83 -5.73 0.80
CA SER A 186 3.19 -6.20 1.04
C SER A 186 3.69 -7.14 -0.06
N TRP A 187 2.93 -8.19 -0.40
CA TRP A 187 3.38 -9.22 -1.35
C TRP A 187 2.24 -9.81 -2.18
N SER A 188 2.60 -10.62 -3.17
CA SER A 188 1.67 -11.47 -3.90
C SER A 188 2.29 -12.84 -4.18
N SER A 189 1.49 -13.91 -4.10
CA SER A 189 1.93 -15.27 -4.39
C SER A 189 0.77 -16.14 -4.82
N ARG A 190 1.10 -17.34 -5.34
CA ARG A 190 0.15 -18.45 -5.40
C ARG A 190 -0.06 -19.04 -4.00
N THR A 191 -1.03 -19.93 -3.88
CA THR A 191 -1.35 -20.63 -2.63
C THR A 191 -0.23 -21.56 -2.15
N ASP A 192 0.68 -21.96 -3.03
CA ASP A 192 1.88 -22.76 -2.75
C ASP A 192 3.12 -21.92 -2.39
N GLY A 193 2.98 -20.58 -2.32
CA GLY A 193 4.05 -19.65 -1.94
C GLY A 193 4.88 -19.11 -3.11
N GLU A 194 4.67 -19.58 -4.34
CA GLU A 194 5.36 -19.03 -5.53
C GLU A 194 5.00 -17.57 -5.75
N PRO A 195 5.98 -16.65 -5.92
CA PRO A 195 5.74 -15.21 -6.12
C PRO A 195 5.12 -14.96 -7.50
N VAL A 196 3.81 -14.92 -7.55
CA VAL A 196 3.01 -14.73 -8.77
C VAL A 196 1.92 -13.71 -8.54
N CYS A 197 1.69 -12.84 -9.52
CA CYS A 197 0.66 -11.81 -9.44
C CYS A 197 -0.75 -12.37 -9.71
N GLY A 198 -1.76 -11.73 -9.12
CA GLY A 198 -3.16 -12.00 -9.45
C GLY A 198 -3.77 -13.25 -8.78
N PHE A 199 -3.07 -13.87 -7.85
CA PHE A 199 -3.61 -14.97 -7.04
C PHE A 199 -3.96 -14.47 -5.64
N VAL A 200 -3.05 -14.58 -4.69
CA VAL A 200 -3.22 -14.09 -3.33
C VAL A 200 -2.45 -12.78 -3.16
N SER A 201 -3.09 -11.79 -2.59
CA SER A 201 -2.50 -10.48 -2.26
C SER A 201 -2.33 -10.40 -0.75
N GLY A 202 -1.09 -10.30 -0.27
CA GLY A 202 -0.76 -10.22 1.15
C GLY A 202 -0.74 -8.77 1.64
N ILE A 203 -1.46 -8.54 2.73
CA ILE A 203 -1.72 -7.22 3.32
C ILE A 203 -1.23 -7.20 4.75
N ILE A 204 -0.57 -6.12 5.14
CA ILE A 204 -0.24 -5.82 6.54
C ILE A 204 -1.40 -5.02 7.15
N PRO A 205 -2.18 -5.58 8.10
CA PRO A 205 -3.26 -4.87 8.78
C PRO A 205 -2.69 -3.81 9.73
N LEU A 206 -3.19 -2.57 9.67
CA LEU A 206 -2.63 -1.46 10.43
C LEU A 206 -3.08 -1.41 11.89
N ALA A 207 -4.20 -2.00 12.22
CA ALA A 207 -4.74 -1.98 13.59
C ALA A 207 -3.71 -2.46 14.64
N ARG A 208 -2.93 -3.48 14.31
CA ARG A 208 -1.88 -4.03 15.17
C ARG A 208 -0.69 -3.08 15.37
N TYR A 209 -0.42 -2.23 14.38
CA TYR A 209 0.75 -1.35 14.35
C TYR A 209 0.41 0.10 14.64
N ARG A 210 -0.84 0.40 15.03
CA ARG A 210 -1.33 1.77 15.23
C ARG A 210 -0.44 2.55 16.21
N ASN A 211 -0.07 1.96 17.34
CA ASN A 211 0.78 2.64 18.31
C ASN A 211 2.14 3.00 17.71
N TRP A 212 2.80 2.04 17.02
CA TRP A 212 4.07 2.32 16.35
C TRP A 212 3.93 3.43 15.30
N ILE A 213 2.86 3.43 14.52
CA ILE A 213 2.58 4.46 13.50
C ILE A 213 2.45 5.83 14.18
N VAL A 214 1.64 5.94 15.24
CA VAL A 214 1.40 7.19 15.96
C VAL A 214 2.70 7.71 16.61
N ASP A 215 3.39 6.87 17.37
CA ASP A 215 4.63 7.23 18.07
C ASP A 215 5.74 7.64 17.09
N THR A 216 5.81 6.97 15.93
CA THR A 216 6.82 7.28 14.92
C THR A 216 6.46 8.55 14.16
N ALA A 217 5.18 8.78 13.87
CA ALA A 217 4.70 10.01 13.25
C ALA A 217 5.02 11.23 14.15
N GLU A 218 4.80 11.12 15.45
CA GLU A 218 5.13 12.16 16.42
C GLU A 218 6.64 12.45 16.45
N LYS A 219 7.48 11.40 16.52
CA LYS A 219 8.95 11.53 16.47
C LYS A 219 9.47 12.18 15.19
N LEU A 220 8.75 11.99 14.08
CA LEU A 220 9.06 12.62 12.78
C LEU A 220 8.49 14.05 12.67
N GLY A 221 7.83 14.56 13.71
CA GLY A 221 7.23 15.90 13.68
C GLY A 221 6.00 16.02 12.78
N SER A 222 5.26 14.92 12.60
CA SER A 222 4.00 14.86 11.84
C SER A 222 2.92 14.15 12.64
N PRO A 223 2.49 14.71 13.78
CA PRO A 223 1.47 14.08 14.60
C PRO A 223 0.21 13.80 13.77
N LEU A 224 -0.36 12.61 13.94
CA LEU A 224 -1.59 12.25 13.28
C LEU A 224 -2.78 12.95 13.96
N ALA A 225 -3.80 13.32 13.16
CA ALA A 225 -5.05 13.78 13.72
C ALA A 225 -5.69 12.67 14.59
N PRO A 226 -6.33 13.04 15.70
CA PRO A 226 -6.99 12.10 16.58
C PRO A 226 -8.12 11.32 15.89
#